data_80ca7b8a63137536236cbda439ed5505
#
_entry.id   80ca7b8a63137536236cbda439ed5505
#
_cell.length_a   1.000
_cell.length_b   1.000
_cell.length_c   1.000
_cell.angle_alpha   90.00
_cell.angle_beta   90.00
_cell.angle_gamma   90.00
#
_symmetry.space_group_name_H-M   'P 1'
#
loop_
_entity.id
_entity.type
_entity.pdbx_description
1 polymer ?
#
loop_
_entity_poly.entity_id
_entity_poly.type
_entity_poly.pdbx_seq_one_letter_code
_entity_poly.pdbx_strand_id
1 'polypeptide(L)'
;MALSNKNVAILMKIESSEGVDASPVAADGFWAVAGSAPEPVLEANLLDDVARGTLSKLPPAPDGPVHMKFSFRMPVRGAGAAYSASVKPKCSVPNRICGLQETITTTGGSEKIEYKPRSTGLESATTYVYLDGLLYKMLGCRGSRNAVTRAGGLLFYEYTIEGTYEAPTDTAIVLPTGEPTDQFPIFVSSAFQIGTENYAAPFQNINLNLNNTITPRYDSTKADGIAAINLVDRNPSGSFDPEAALVATFGWYTKWKAKTLSDMTFQIGTVQYKRVKFDMPQVTFDTITPGDRNSLAIFTVPFKIVSNSSAGNDEFTETFD
;
A
#
# COMPACT_ATOMS: atom_id res chain seq x y z
N MET A 1 5.84 31.11 14.46
CA MET A 1 6.42 29.98 15.20
C MET A 1 6.79 28.94 14.15
N ALA A 2 7.93 28.23 14.27
CA ALA A 2 8.28 27.19 13.31
C ALA A 2 7.38 25.95 13.56
N LEU A 3 6.84 25.34 12.51
CA LEU A 3 6.01 24.15 12.60
C LEU A 3 6.87 22.90 12.88
N SER A 4 6.32 21.96 13.64
CA SER A 4 7.01 20.71 14.01
C SER A 4 6.60 19.56 13.09
N ASN A 5 7.56 18.91 12.43
CA ASN A 5 7.34 17.69 11.64
C ASN A 5 6.96 16.45 12.48
N LYS A 6 6.92 16.57 13.82
CA LYS A 6 6.51 15.47 14.71
C LYS A 6 5.03 15.53 15.07
N ASN A 7 4.39 16.68 14.88
CA ASN A 7 2.98 16.87 15.18
C ASN A 7 2.14 16.65 13.93
N VAL A 8 2.01 15.39 13.51
CA VAL A 8 1.31 14.97 12.29
C VAL A 8 0.13 14.10 12.64
N ALA A 9 -1.00 14.30 11.99
CA ALA A 9 -2.16 13.42 12.04
C ALA A 9 -2.70 13.16 10.64
N ILE A 10 -3.12 11.92 10.38
CA ILE A 10 -3.67 11.50 9.09
C ILE A 10 -5.09 10.98 9.33
N LEU A 11 -6.04 11.54 8.60
CA LEU A 11 -7.43 11.08 8.58
C LEU A 11 -7.79 10.72 7.14
N MET A 12 -8.48 9.60 6.94
CA MET A 12 -8.83 9.14 5.59
C MET A 12 -10.21 8.50 5.58
N LYS A 13 -11.08 8.94 4.66
CA LYS A 13 -12.44 8.45 4.53
C LYS A 13 -12.81 8.22 3.07
N ILE A 14 -13.47 7.09 2.79
CA ILE A 14 -13.97 6.79 1.44
C ILE A 14 -15.00 7.83 1.01
N GLU A 15 -14.87 8.29 -0.23
CA GLU A 15 -15.77 9.23 -0.86
C GLU A 15 -17.05 8.53 -1.35
N SER A 16 -18.17 9.22 -1.24
CA SER A 16 -19.44 8.76 -1.82
C SER A 16 -19.50 8.98 -3.34
N SER A 17 -18.79 10.00 -3.81
CA SER A 17 -18.54 10.30 -5.21
C SER A 17 -17.11 10.79 -5.33
N GLU A 18 -16.42 10.37 -6.36
CA GLU A 18 -15.01 10.71 -6.59
C GLU A 18 -14.78 12.23 -6.62
N GLY A 19 -13.79 12.68 -5.85
CA GLY A 19 -13.43 14.08 -5.77
C GLY A 19 -14.38 14.96 -4.92
N VAL A 20 -15.32 14.36 -4.21
CA VAL A 20 -16.20 15.07 -3.26
C VAL A 20 -15.70 14.86 -1.84
N ASP A 21 -15.38 15.95 -1.14
CA ASP A 21 -14.86 15.91 0.23
C ASP A 21 -15.75 15.10 1.17
N ALA A 22 -15.23 13.95 1.64
CA ALA A 22 -15.93 13.07 2.58
C ALA A 22 -15.87 13.58 4.03
N SER A 23 -15.18 14.68 4.28
CA SER A 23 -15.00 15.31 5.59
C SER A 23 -14.58 14.30 6.68
N PRO A 24 -13.35 13.75 6.61
CA PRO A 24 -12.85 12.81 7.59
C PRO A 24 -12.85 13.42 9.01
N VAL A 25 -13.21 12.60 10.00
CA VAL A 25 -13.23 12.98 11.42
C VAL A 25 -12.22 12.17 12.23
N ALA A 26 -12.03 12.49 13.51
CA ALA A 26 -11.07 11.82 14.39
C ALA A 26 -11.15 10.28 14.37
N ALA A 27 -12.35 9.71 14.25
CA ALA A 27 -12.55 8.25 14.16
C ALA A 27 -12.01 7.63 12.87
N ASP A 28 -11.91 8.41 11.79
CA ASP A 28 -11.37 8.00 10.49
C ASP A 28 -9.83 8.08 10.46
N GLY A 29 -9.22 8.49 11.56
CA GLY A 29 -7.77 8.58 11.70
C GLY A 29 -7.11 7.28 12.09
N PHE A 30 -5.80 7.21 11.86
CA PHE A 30 -4.95 6.07 12.20
C PHE A 30 -3.52 6.51 12.53
N TRP A 31 -2.80 5.66 13.26
CA TRP A 31 -1.39 5.89 13.57
C TRP A 31 -0.51 5.50 12.38
N ALA A 32 0.29 6.44 11.93
CA ALA A 32 1.24 6.22 10.86
C ALA A 32 2.51 7.03 11.10
N VAL A 33 3.58 6.61 10.47
CA VAL A 33 4.81 7.38 10.35
C VAL A 33 4.78 8.04 8.97
N ALA A 34 4.57 9.35 8.94
CA ALA A 34 4.73 10.15 7.74
C ALA A 34 6.19 10.57 7.60
N GLY A 35 6.76 10.40 6.42
CA GLY A 35 8.12 10.84 6.13
C GLY A 35 8.20 12.36 5.90
N SER A 36 7.17 12.95 5.30
CA SER A 36 7.06 14.36 4.93
C SER A 36 5.59 14.78 4.88
N ALA A 37 5.34 16.08 4.67
CA ALA A 37 4.02 16.57 4.25
C ALA A 37 3.71 16.08 2.82
N PRO A 38 2.42 16.14 2.39
CA PRO A 38 2.07 15.96 0.99
C PRO A 38 2.83 16.92 0.08
N GLU A 39 3.32 16.42 -1.04
CA GLU A 39 4.12 17.18 -1.99
C GLU A 39 3.30 17.48 -3.25
N PRO A 40 3.25 18.75 -3.71
CA PRO A 40 2.66 19.06 -5.00
C PRO A 40 3.55 18.52 -6.13
N VAL A 41 2.95 17.80 -7.06
CA VAL A 41 3.57 17.36 -8.31
C VAL A 41 3.02 18.25 -9.42
N LEU A 42 3.90 19.05 -10.00
CA LEU A 42 3.59 20.10 -10.96
C LEU A 42 4.18 19.79 -12.32
N GLU A 43 3.39 19.92 -13.38
CA GLU A 43 3.89 19.94 -14.75
C GLU A 43 4.18 21.39 -15.16
N ALA A 44 5.47 21.75 -15.19
CA ALA A 44 5.87 23.11 -15.54
C ALA A 44 5.76 23.36 -17.05
N ASN A 45 5.17 24.50 -17.42
CA ASN A 45 5.22 25.01 -18.79
C ASN A 45 6.53 25.78 -19.02
N LEU A 46 7.50 25.17 -19.69
CA LEU A 46 8.79 25.77 -19.94
C LEU A 46 8.77 26.60 -21.22
N LEU A 47 9.20 27.86 -21.12
CA LEU A 47 9.41 28.79 -22.25
C LEU A 47 10.90 29.19 -22.35
N ASP A 48 11.81 28.25 -22.07
CA ASP A 48 13.23 28.58 -21.86
C ASP A 48 13.98 28.99 -23.15
N ASP A 49 13.54 28.55 -24.33
CA ASP A 49 14.30 28.70 -25.60
C ASP A 49 13.68 29.66 -26.62
N VAL A 50 13.01 30.69 -26.16
CA VAL A 50 12.48 31.71 -27.10
C VAL A 50 13.60 32.62 -27.61
N ALA A 51 13.88 32.57 -28.93
CA ALA A 51 14.88 33.40 -29.58
C ALA A 51 14.46 34.87 -29.54
N ARG A 52 15.10 35.68 -28.68
CA ARG A 52 14.79 37.11 -28.48
C ARG A 52 15.96 38.04 -28.77
N GLY A 53 17.10 37.50 -29.20
CA GLY A 53 18.31 38.29 -29.39
C GLY A 53 18.93 38.87 -28.10
N THR A 54 18.59 38.27 -26.94
CA THR A 54 19.13 38.61 -25.62
C THR A 54 19.36 37.37 -24.79
N LEU A 55 20.33 37.41 -23.87
CA LEU A 55 20.61 36.32 -22.91
C LEU A 55 19.65 36.33 -21.71
N SER A 56 18.76 37.32 -21.61
CA SER A 56 17.81 37.43 -20.50
C SER A 56 16.69 36.38 -20.65
N LYS A 57 16.38 35.66 -19.59
CA LYS A 57 15.26 34.71 -19.55
C LYS A 57 13.90 35.41 -19.53
N LEU A 58 12.89 34.78 -20.08
CA LEU A 58 11.50 35.19 -19.94
C LEU A 58 11.01 34.99 -18.51
N PRO A 59 9.98 35.72 -18.06
CA PRO A 59 9.21 35.32 -16.88
C PRO A 59 8.66 33.92 -17.10
N PRO A 60 8.54 33.09 -16.02
CA PRO A 60 7.96 31.77 -16.14
C PRO A 60 6.52 31.86 -16.69
N ALA A 61 6.15 30.89 -17.52
CA ALA A 61 4.76 30.72 -17.91
C ALA A 61 3.92 30.29 -16.69
N PRO A 62 2.59 30.48 -16.72
CA PRO A 62 1.72 29.88 -15.73
C PRO A 62 1.98 28.35 -15.64
N ASP A 63 1.97 27.85 -14.43
CA ASP A 63 2.19 26.44 -14.19
C ASP A 63 1.12 25.57 -14.87
N GLY A 64 1.49 24.35 -15.20
CA GLY A 64 0.61 23.34 -15.77
C GLY A 64 -0.24 22.64 -14.71
N PRO A 65 -0.81 21.47 -15.05
CA PRO A 65 -1.61 20.68 -14.11
C PRO A 65 -0.86 20.30 -12.85
N VAL A 66 -1.55 20.34 -11.71
CA VAL A 66 -0.98 20.05 -10.40
C VAL A 66 -1.82 19.01 -9.65
N HIS A 67 -1.15 18.04 -9.05
CA HIS A 67 -1.74 17.08 -8.11
C HIS A 67 -0.85 16.92 -6.88
N MET A 68 -1.35 16.24 -5.86
CA MET A 68 -0.61 15.99 -4.62
C MET A 68 -0.20 14.53 -4.55
N LYS A 69 1.02 14.31 -4.04
CA LYS A 69 1.55 12.98 -3.70
C LYS A 69 1.91 12.91 -2.23
N PHE A 70 1.59 11.80 -1.60
CA PHE A 70 1.89 11.60 -0.19
C PHE A 70 2.28 10.15 0.09
N SER A 71 3.33 9.96 0.90
CA SER A 71 3.79 8.63 1.32
C SER A 71 3.80 8.53 2.84
N PHE A 72 3.29 7.43 3.36
CA PHE A 72 3.30 7.14 4.79
C PHE A 72 3.46 5.65 5.05
N ARG A 73 3.91 5.32 6.26
CA ARG A 73 4.13 3.96 6.72
C ARG A 73 3.25 3.67 7.94
N MET A 74 2.46 2.60 7.86
CA MET A 74 1.53 2.20 8.91
C MET A 74 1.93 0.85 9.49
N PRO A 75 2.06 0.70 10.82
CA PRO A 75 2.16 -0.60 11.45
C PRO A 75 0.79 -1.29 11.41
N VAL A 76 0.76 -2.57 11.06
CA VAL A 76 -0.47 -3.31 10.80
C VAL A 76 -0.83 -4.22 11.96
N ARG A 77 -2.10 -4.19 12.33
CA ARG A 77 -2.71 -5.11 13.30
C ARG A 77 -4.19 -5.31 12.97
N GLY A 78 -4.73 -6.41 13.43
CA GLY A 78 -6.19 -6.62 13.42
C GLY A 78 -6.90 -5.70 14.40
N ALA A 79 -8.23 -5.75 14.40
CA ALA A 79 -9.04 -4.89 15.27
C ALA A 79 -9.06 -5.35 16.75
N GLY A 80 -8.54 -6.55 17.05
CA GLY A 80 -8.53 -7.11 18.42
C GLY A 80 -9.89 -7.62 18.90
N ALA A 81 -10.92 -7.56 18.06
CA ALA A 81 -12.28 -7.99 18.35
C ALA A 81 -12.93 -8.57 17.08
N ALA A 82 -14.04 -9.29 17.25
CA ALA A 82 -14.80 -9.88 16.15
C ALA A 82 -15.16 -8.85 15.07
N TYR A 83 -14.84 -9.17 13.84
CA TYR A 83 -15.01 -8.25 12.71
C TYR A 83 -16.47 -8.03 12.35
N SER A 84 -16.80 -6.79 12.00
CA SER A 84 -18.12 -6.36 11.57
C SER A 84 -18.02 -5.13 10.65
N ALA A 85 -19.15 -4.59 10.21
CA ALA A 85 -19.17 -3.35 9.44
C ALA A 85 -18.55 -2.16 10.19
N SER A 86 -18.60 -2.17 11.53
CA SER A 86 -18.05 -1.11 12.41
C SER A 86 -16.71 -1.46 13.05
N VAL A 87 -16.33 -2.74 13.08
CA VAL A 87 -15.07 -3.23 13.68
C VAL A 87 -14.17 -3.72 12.57
N LYS A 88 -13.23 -2.89 12.16
CA LYS A 88 -12.32 -3.12 11.03
C LYS A 88 -10.89 -2.79 11.41
N PRO A 89 -9.88 -3.38 10.73
CA PRO A 89 -8.51 -2.92 10.87
C PRO A 89 -8.39 -1.48 10.33
N LYS A 90 -7.54 -0.68 10.95
CA LYS A 90 -7.34 0.73 10.56
C LYS A 90 -6.77 0.90 9.14
N CYS A 91 -6.17 -0.13 8.57
CA CYS A 91 -5.72 -0.15 7.18
C CYS A 91 -6.87 -0.38 6.16
N SER A 92 -8.13 -0.49 6.59
CA SER A 92 -9.27 -0.75 5.69
C SER A 92 -9.39 0.30 4.59
N VAL A 93 -9.47 1.58 4.93
CA VAL A 93 -9.60 2.66 3.93
C VAL A 93 -8.37 2.74 3.02
N PRO A 94 -7.12 2.80 3.54
CA PRO A 94 -5.92 2.77 2.70
C PRO A 94 -5.83 1.57 1.75
N ASN A 95 -6.23 0.37 2.18
CA ASN A 95 -6.25 -0.82 1.32
C ASN A 95 -7.25 -0.69 0.17
N ARG A 96 -8.45 -0.20 0.44
CA ARG A 96 -9.53 -0.07 -0.55
C ARG A 96 -9.16 0.90 -1.69
N ILE A 97 -8.52 2.02 -1.38
CA ILE A 97 -8.05 2.98 -2.40
C ILE A 97 -6.86 2.46 -3.22
N CYS A 98 -6.18 1.41 -2.74
CA CYS A 98 -5.16 0.69 -3.51
C CYS A 98 -5.76 -0.39 -4.44
N GLY A 99 -7.06 -0.34 -4.71
CA GLY A 99 -7.73 -1.29 -5.62
C GLY A 99 -8.00 -2.65 -5.00
N LEU A 100 -8.17 -2.73 -3.69
CA LEU A 100 -8.56 -3.95 -2.99
C LEU A 100 -10.04 -3.90 -2.61
N GLN A 101 -10.75 -4.98 -2.87
CA GLN A 101 -12.12 -5.20 -2.43
C GLN A 101 -12.11 -5.76 -1.01
N GLU A 102 -12.85 -5.12 -0.12
CA GLU A 102 -13.09 -5.60 1.23
C GLU A 102 -14.32 -6.51 1.28
N THR A 103 -14.18 -7.69 1.84
CA THR A 103 -15.27 -8.62 2.12
C THR A 103 -15.29 -8.95 3.60
N ILE A 104 -16.43 -8.73 4.26
CA ILE A 104 -16.59 -8.96 5.70
C ILE A 104 -17.45 -10.19 5.91
N THR A 105 -16.93 -11.17 6.63
CA THR A 105 -17.67 -12.32 7.11
C THR A 105 -17.97 -12.15 8.59
N THR A 106 -19.25 -12.24 8.96
CA THR A 106 -19.74 -12.04 10.33
C THR A 106 -20.32 -13.32 10.95
N THR A 107 -20.00 -14.48 10.37
CA THR A 107 -20.48 -15.77 10.91
C THR A 107 -19.78 -16.09 12.22
N GLY A 108 -20.53 -16.29 13.29
CA GLY A 108 -20.04 -16.48 14.65
C GLY A 108 -18.90 -17.51 14.76
N GLY A 109 -17.78 -17.08 15.32
CA GLY A 109 -16.56 -17.88 15.48
C GLY A 109 -15.66 -17.97 14.24
N SER A 110 -16.07 -17.35 13.11
CA SER A 110 -15.31 -17.31 11.85
C SER A 110 -15.32 -15.92 11.24
N GLU A 111 -15.44 -14.91 12.09
CA GLU A 111 -15.46 -13.52 11.66
C GLU A 111 -14.10 -13.15 11.09
N LYS A 112 -14.11 -12.59 9.87
CA LYS A 112 -12.89 -12.18 9.17
C LYS A 112 -13.16 -11.05 8.20
N ILE A 113 -12.10 -10.35 7.85
CA ILE A 113 -12.10 -9.42 6.72
C ILE A 113 -11.08 -9.90 5.70
N GLU A 114 -11.49 -9.98 4.46
CA GLU A 114 -10.66 -10.37 3.32
C GLU A 114 -10.51 -9.20 2.36
N TYR A 115 -9.27 -8.97 1.91
CA TYR A 115 -8.93 -8.03 0.86
C TYR A 115 -8.44 -8.82 -0.35
N LYS A 116 -9.11 -8.60 -1.49
CA LYS A 116 -8.73 -9.19 -2.79
C LYS A 116 -8.58 -8.08 -3.82
N PRO A 117 -7.70 -8.23 -4.80
CA PRO A 117 -7.63 -7.28 -5.91
C PRO A 117 -8.98 -7.15 -6.62
N ARG A 118 -9.27 -5.96 -7.15
CA ARG A 118 -10.43 -5.72 -8.02
C ARG A 118 -10.09 -4.80 -9.18
N SER A 119 -10.76 -4.99 -10.32
CA SER A 119 -10.51 -4.22 -11.55
C SER A 119 -11.62 -3.20 -11.85
N THR A 120 -12.77 -3.29 -11.20
CA THR A 120 -13.92 -2.41 -11.42
C THR A 120 -14.47 -1.90 -10.09
N GLY A 121 -15.20 -0.80 -10.09
CA GLY A 121 -15.74 -0.20 -8.88
C GLY A 121 -14.62 0.29 -7.93
N LEU A 122 -13.52 0.78 -8.48
CA LEU A 122 -12.39 1.30 -7.72
C LEU A 122 -12.82 2.50 -6.89
N GLU A 123 -12.53 2.46 -5.61
CA GLU A 123 -12.89 3.51 -4.66
C GLU A 123 -11.82 4.58 -4.59
N SER A 124 -12.22 5.77 -4.18
CA SER A 124 -11.35 6.88 -3.84
C SER A 124 -11.62 7.34 -2.41
N ALA A 125 -10.69 8.08 -1.84
CA ALA A 125 -10.85 8.65 -0.51
C ALA A 125 -10.41 10.10 -0.46
N THR A 126 -11.02 10.84 0.46
CA THR A 126 -10.49 12.12 0.93
C THR A 126 -9.47 11.86 2.01
N THR A 127 -8.30 12.46 1.87
CA THR A 127 -7.21 12.38 2.84
C THR A 127 -6.90 13.75 3.42
N TYR A 128 -6.93 13.87 4.74
CA TYR A 128 -6.51 15.04 5.49
C TYR A 128 -5.19 14.74 6.18
N VAL A 129 -4.19 15.55 5.91
CA VAL A 129 -2.88 15.48 6.57
C VAL A 129 -2.66 16.78 7.33
N TYR A 130 -2.65 16.70 8.64
CA TYR A 130 -2.35 17.82 9.52
C TYR A 130 -0.85 17.84 9.83
N LEU A 131 -0.24 19.00 9.71
CA LEU A 131 1.12 19.28 10.09
C LEU A 131 1.14 20.51 11.00
N ASP A 132 1.10 20.29 12.31
CA ASP A 132 1.25 21.32 13.35
C ASP A 132 0.39 22.59 13.12
N GLY A 133 -0.88 22.41 12.74
CA GLY A 133 -1.83 23.50 12.49
C GLY A 133 -2.02 23.85 11.02
N LEU A 134 -1.32 23.20 10.11
CA LEU A 134 -1.52 23.30 8.66
C LEU A 134 -2.25 22.05 8.16
N LEU A 135 -3.35 22.22 7.47
CA LEU A 135 -4.12 21.12 6.86
C LEU A 135 -3.86 21.05 5.36
N TYR A 136 -3.37 19.89 4.93
CA TYR A 136 -3.34 19.49 3.51
C TYR A 136 -4.54 18.59 3.22
N LYS A 137 -5.36 18.98 2.27
CA LYS A 137 -6.46 18.17 1.76
C LYS A 137 -6.10 17.57 0.42
N MET A 138 -6.44 16.30 0.26
CA MET A 138 -6.29 15.58 -1.01
C MET A 138 -7.61 14.87 -1.29
N LEU A 139 -8.20 15.11 -2.44
CA LEU A 139 -9.46 14.51 -2.87
C LEU A 139 -9.22 13.48 -3.98
N GLY A 140 -10.14 12.53 -4.12
CA GLY A 140 -10.02 11.50 -5.15
C GLY A 140 -8.81 10.60 -4.99
N CYS A 141 -8.30 10.42 -3.75
CA CYS A 141 -7.05 9.71 -3.52
C CYS A 141 -7.12 8.25 -3.95
N ARG A 142 -6.11 7.82 -4.70
CA ARG A 142 -5.79 6.43 -5.02
C ARG A 142 -4.31 6.17 -4.82
N GLY A 143 -3.90 4.91 -4.66
CA GLY A 143 -2.53 4.63 -4.31
C GLY A 143 -2.03 3.23 -4.62
N SER A 144 -0.79 3.01 -4.21
CA SER A 144 -0.14 1.70 -4.18
C SER A 144 0.37 1.39 -2.79
N ARG A 145 0.53 0.11 -2.49
CA ARG A 145 0.95 -0.38 -1.18
C ARG A 145 2.06 -1.40 -1.32
N ASN A 146 3.05 -1.31 -0.43
CA ASN A 146 4.08 -2.31 -0.20
C ASN A 146 3.94 -2.85 1.22
N ALA A 147 3.74 -4.16 1.38
CA ALA A 147 3.74 -4.84 2.66
C ALA A 147 5.16 -5.33 2.96
N VAL A 148 5.72 -4.92 4.09
CA VAL A 148 7.11 -5.23 4.46
C VAL A 148 7.15 -5.80 5.87
N THR A 149 7.81 -6.94 6.02
CA THR A 149 8.06 -7.52 7.34
C THR A 149 9.39 -8.26 7.39
N ARG A 150 9.88 -8.51 8.59
CA ARG A 150 11.08 -9.32 8.85
C ARG A 150 10.84 -10.24 10.04
N ALA A 151 11.59 -11.33 10.11
CA ALA A 151 11.57 -12.25 11.24
C ALA A 151 11.76 -11.50 12.57
N GLY A 152 10.83 -11.72 13.52
CA GLY A 152 10.78 -11.00 14.79
C GLY A 152 10.31 -9.53 14.70
N GLY A 153 10.03 -9.02 13.52
CA GLY A 153 9.57 -7.65 13.29
C GLY A 153 8.06 -7.51 13.21
N LEU A 154 7.62 -6.27 13.09
CA LEU A 154 6.24 -5.91 12.81
C LEU A 154 5.96 -5.96 11.30
N LEU A 155 4.69 -6.16 10.94
CA LEU A 155 4.23 -5.90 9.60
C LEU A 155 3.99 -4.39 9.43
N PHE A 156 4.54 -3.83 8.37
CA PHE A 156 4.26 -2.47 7.95
C PHE A 156 3.66 -2.45 6.56
N TYR A 157 2.69 -1.56 6.37
CA TYR A 157 2.26 -1.15 5.04
C TYR A 157 2.82 0.22 4.72
N GLU A 158 3.52 0.30 3.60
CA GLU A 158 4.05 1.52 3.04
C GLU A 158 3.12 1.92 1.89
N TYR A 159 2.44 3.04 2.07
CA TYR A 159 1.51 3.57 1.09
C TYR A 159 2.13 4.75 0.36
N THR A 160 1.91 4.81 -0.94
CA THR A 160 2.09 6.01 -1.76
C THR A 160 0.76 6.31 -2.41
N ILE A 161 0.19 7.46 -2.10
CA ILE A 161 -1.10 7.90 -2.60
C ILE A 161 -0.97 9.19 -3.39
N GLU A 162 -1.83 9.36 -4.38
CA GLU A 162 -1.95 10.58 -5.15
C GLU A 162 -3.41 11.05 -5.12
N GLY A 163 -3.61 12.35 -5.08
CA GLY A 163 -4.93 13.00 -5.04
C GLY A 163 -4.90 14.36 -5.72
N THR A 164 -6.06 14.95 -5.97
CA THR A 164 -6.13 16.31 -6.52
C THR A 164 -5.57 17.32 -5.52
N TYR A 165 -5.04 18.41 -6.05
CA TYR A 165 -4.47 19.49 -5.25
C TYR A 165 -5.56 20.38 -4.66
N GLU A 166 -5.44 20.68 -3.36
CA GLU A 166 -6.09 21.82 -2.74
C GLU A 166 -5.06 22.65 -1.97
N ALA A 167 -5.19 23.95 -2.00
CA ALA A 167 -4.29 24.83 -1.27
C ALA A 167 -4.34 24.54 0.25
N PRO A 168 -3.20 24.40 0.93
CA PRO A 168 -3.18 24.18 2.38
C PRO A 168 -3.88 25.31 3.15
N THR A 169 -4.51 24.96 4.26
CA THR A 169 -5.26 25.89 5.11
C THR A 169 -4.82 25.79 6.57
N ASP A 170 -4.87 26.91 7.28
CA ASP A 170 -4.62 26.94 8.72
C ASP A 170 -5.80 26.32 9.46
N THR A 171 -5.58 25.16 10.08
CA THR A 171 -6.62 24.40 10.78
C THR A 171 -6.03 23.66 11.97
N ALA A 172 -6.70 23.75 13.12
CA ALA A 172 -6.26 23.03 14.31
C ALA A 172 -6.20 21.53 14.06
N ILE A 173 -5.16 20.88 14.56
CA ILE A 173 -4.93 19.44 14.37
C ILE A 173 -6.07 18.63 14.99
N VAL A 174 -6.56 17.65 14.23
CA VAL A 174 -7.53 16.66 14.70
C VAL A 174 -6.78 15.34 14.90
N LEU A 175 -6.68 14.91 16.16
CA LEU A 175 -5.96 13.67 16.49
C LEU A 175 -6.81 12.44 16.23
N PRO A 176 -6.22 11.35 15.70
CA PRO A 176 -6.89 10.07 15.54
C PRO A 176 -7.44 9.51 16.85
N THR A 177 -8.62 8.90 16.80
CA THR A 177 -9.27 8.21 17.92
C THR A 177 -9.65 6.77 17.56
N GLY A 178 -9.99 5.97 18.58
CA GLY A 178 -10.42 4.58 18.36
C GLY A 178 -9.32 3.64 17.85
N GLU A 179 -8.07 3.96 18.14
CA GLU A 179 -6.97 3.03 17.91
C GLU A 179 -7.04 1.85 18.88
N PRO A 180 -6.91 0.60 18.41
CA PRO A 180 -6.82 -0.55 19.28
C PRO A 180 -5.63 -0.40 20.26
N THR A 181 -5.81 -0.80 21.51
CA THR A 181 -4.74 -0.77 22.54
C THR A 181 -3.89 -2.04 22.57
N ASP A 182 -4.31 -3.05 21.83
CA ASP A 182 -3.63 -4.35 21.75
C ASP A 182 -2.22 -4.25 21.16
N GLN A 183 -1.36 -5.18 21.55
CA GLN A 183 -0.03 -5.29 20.98
C GLN A 183 -0.08 -5.67 19.50
N PHE A 184 0.86 -5.14 18.74
CA PHE A 184 1.03 -5.50 17.34
C PHE A 184 1.50 -6.96 17.20
N PRO A 185 0.99 -7.71 16.20
CA PRO A 185 1.49 -9.04 15.93
C PRO A 185 2.93 -8.95 15.39
N ILE A 186 3.76 -9.88 15.83
CA ILE A 186 5.14 -10.02 15.35
C ILE A 186 5.25 -11.20 14.38
N PHE A 187 6.18 -11.09 13.43
CA PHE A 187 6.42 -12.12 12.43
C PHE A 187 7.31 -13.24 13.01
N VAL A 188 6.69 -14.11 13.81
CA VAL A 188 7.31 -15.31 14.38
C VAL A 188 6.33 -16.47 14.25
N SER A 189 6.85 -17.70 14.21
CA SER A 189 6.03 -18.93 14.08
C SER A 189 5.04 -18.82 12.90
N SER A 190 5.46 -18.16 11.82
CA SER A 190 4.63 -18.01 10.63
C SER A 190 4.42 -19.36 9.98
N ALA A 191 3.20 -19.66 9.57
CA ALA A 191 2.88 -20.85 8.78
C ALA A 191 3.27 -20.61 7.31
N PHE A 192 4.58 -20.33 7.05
CA PHE A 192 5.07 -20.09 5.69
C PHE A 192 5.21 -21.41 4.95
N GLN A 193 4.60 -21.49 3.78
CA GLN A 193 4.63 -22.65 2.91
C GLN A 193 4.71 -22.23 1.45
N ILE A 194 5.43 -23.01 0.64
CA ILE A 194 5.53 -22.83 -0.81
C ILE A 194 5.28 -24.17 -1.51
N GLY A 195 4.42 -24.14 -2.52
CA GLY A 195 4.16 -25.25 -3.41
C GLY A 195 3.42 -26.40 -2.77
N THR A 196 3.06 -27.36 -3.58
CA THR A 196 2.42 -28.61 -3.15
C THR A 196 3.30 -29.43 -2.21
N GLU A 197 4.62 -29.17 -2.22
CA GLU A 197 5.58 -29.76 -1.32
C GLU A 197 5.51 -29.20 0.10
N ASN A 198 4.73 -28.14 0.32
CA ASN A 198 4.65 -27.41 1.59
C ASN A 198 6.04 -27.03 2.14
N TYR A 199 6.93 -26.60 1.25
CA TYR A 199 8.30 -26.27 1.64
C TYR A 199 8.33 -25.01 2.51
N ALA A 200 8.81 -25.18 3.74
CA ALA A 200 8.96 -24.12 4.74
C ALA A 200 10.41 -23.64 4.72
N ALA A 201 10.73 -22.66 3.86
CA ALA A 201 12.06 -22.09 3.81
C ALA A 201 12.32 -21.20 5.03
N PRO A 202 13.45 -21.34 5.75
CA PRO A 202 13.90 -20.30 6.67
C PRO A 202 14.26 -19.04 5.89
N PHE A 203 13.72 -17.89 6.28
CA PHE A 203 14.03 -16.59 5.67
C PHE A 203 13.93 -15.47 6.70
N GLN A 204 14.50 -14.32 6.40
CA GLN A 204 14.50 -13.17 7.31
C GLN A 204 13.53 -12.08 6.87
N ASN A 205 13.54 -11.72 5.61
CA ASN A 205 12.75 -10.61 5.08
C ASN A 205 11.78 -11.10 4.01
N ILE A 206 10.61 -10.49 3.98
CA ILE A 206 9.64 -10.64 2.88
C ILE A 206 8.96 -9.31 2.62
N ASN A 207 8.77 -9.00 1.35
CA ASN A 207 7.95 -7.88 0.91
C ASN A 207 6.93 -8.33 -0.14
N LEU A 208 5.85 -7.56 -0.23
CA LEU A 208 4.78 -7.77 -1.20
C LEU A 208 4.24 -6.42 -1.65
N ASN A 209 4.51 -6.06 -2.90
CA ASN A 209 4.13 -4.80 -3.50
C ASN A 209 3.01 -5.00 -4.51
N LEU A 210 1.97 -4.17 -4.46
CA LEU A 210 0.88 -4.17 -5.44
C LEU A 210 1.36 -3.65 -6.80
N ASN A 211 2.38 -2.78 -6.81
CA ASN A 211 2.90 -2.12 -8.03
C ASN A 211 1.78 -1.52 -8.88
N ASN A 212 0.86 -0.83 -8.23
CA ASN A 212 -0.21 -0.12 -8.93
C ASN A 212 0.37 1.04 -9.73
N THR A 213 -0.04 1.18 -10.97
CA THR A 213 0.24 2.36 -11.79
C THR A 213 -0.87 3.38 -11.60
N ILE A 214 -0.51 4.52 -11.02
CA ILE A 214 -1.41 5.64 -10.78
C ILE A 214 -1.14 6.71 -11.83
N THR A 215 -2.20 7.27 -12.43
CA THR A 215 -2.06 8.26 -13.48
C THR A 215 -3.12 9.36 -13.33
N PRO A 216 -2.73 10.65 -13.35
CA PRO A 216 -3.67 11.75 -13.42
C PRO A 216 -4.47 11.71 -14.75
N ARG A 217 -5.76 11.97 -14.67
CA ARG A 217 -6.61 12.18 -15.83
C ARG A 217 -6.78 13.67 -16.09
N TYR A 218 -6.17 14.15 -17.15
CA TYR A 218 -6.21 15.56 -17.52
C TYR A 218 -7.57 15.98 -18.09
N ASP A 219 -7.99 17.20 -17.74
CA ASP A 219 -9.25 17.79 -18.24
C ASP A 219 -9.13 19.31 -18.27
N SER A 220 -9.17 19.87 -19.46
CA SER A 220 -9.07 21.32 -19.69
C SER A 220 -10.24 22.14 -19.12
N THR A 221 -11.31 21.48 -18.67
CA THR A 221 -12.45 22.16 -18.02
C THR A 221 -12.27 22.35 -16.51
N LYS A 222 -11.23 21.76 -15.94
CA LYS A 222 -10.90 21.87 -14.51
C LYS A 222 -9.86 22.96 -14.27
N ALA A 223 -10.00 23.68 -13.16
CA ALA A 223 -9.08 24.78 -12.80
C ALA A 223 -7.62 24.32 -12.68
N ASP A 224 -7.41 23.13 -12.09
CA ASP A 224 -6.09 22.53 -11.88
C ASP A 224 -5.67 21.61 -13.03
N GLY A 225 -6.45 21.57 -14.13
CA GLY A 225 -6.16 20.73 -15.29
C GLY A 225 -6.34 19.22 -15.08
N ILE A 226 -6.77 18.78 -13.90
CA ILE A 226 -6.91 17.36 -13.53
C ILE A 226 -8.35 17.07 -13.12
N ALA A 227 -8.95 16.05 -13.73
CA ALA A 227 -10.31 15.62 -13.40
C ALA A 227 -10.35 14.55 -12.30
N ALA A 228 -9.36 13.68 -12.28
CA ALA A 228 -9.32 12.52 -11.38
C ALA A 228 -7.92 11.90 -11.33
N ILE A 229 -7.67 11.09 -10.31
CA ILE A 229 -6.50 10.23 -10.22
C ILE A 229 -6.95 8.79 -10.49
N ASN A 230 -6.41 8.16 -11.52
CA ASN A 230 -6.82 6.81 -11.94
C ASN A 230 -5.78 5.77 -11.55
N LEU A 231 -6.26 4.61 -11.08
CA LEU A 231 -5.50 3.38 -11.02
C LEU A 231 -5.72 2.66 -12.35
N VAL A 232 -4.67 2.54 -13.17
CA VAL A 232 -4.78 2.05 -14.56
C VAL A 232 -4.21 0.65 -14.75
N ASP A 233 -3.29 0.23 -13.89
CA ASP A 233 -2.67 -1.10 -13.97
C ASP A 233 -2.19 -1.55 -12.60
N ARG A 234 -2.01 -2.87 -12.42
CA ARG A 234 -1.35 -3.46 -11.27
C ARG A 234 -0.49 -4.64 -11.69
N ASN A 235 0.67 -4.79 -11.06
CA ASN A 235 1.59 -5.89 -11.33
C ASN A 235 2.16 -6.41 -9.99
N PRO A 236 1.35 -7.12 -9.20
CA PRO A 236 1.74 -7.50 -7.84
C PRO A 236 2.96 -8.43 -7.87
N SER A 237 3.94 -8.08 -7.06
CA SER A 237 5.20 -8.80 -6.94
C SER A 237 5.77 -8.70 -5.55
N GLY A 238 6.75 -9.50 -5.25
CA GLY A 238 7.45 -9.46 -3.98
C GLY A 238 8.85 -10.05 -4.08
N SER A 239 9.51 -10.08 -2.95
CA SER A 239 10.77 -10.80 -2.80
C SER A 239 10.94 -11.27 -1.36
N PHE A 240 11.71 -12.35 -1.19
CA PHE A 240 12.12 -12.84 0.12
C PHE A 240 13.54 -13.42 0.03
N ASP A 241 14.16 -13.67 1.19
CA ASP A 241 15.57 -14.05 1.30
C ASP A 241 15.75 -15.44 1.97
N PRO A 242 15.30 -16.55 1.34
CA PRO A 242 15.43 -17.88 1.92
C PRO A 242 16.88 -18.32 2.03
N GLU A 243 17.15 -19.14 3.05
CA GLU A 243 18.44 -19.84 3.13
C GLU A 243 18.58 -20.80 1.94
N ALA A 244 19.82 -20.91 1.43
CA ALA A 244 20.10 -21.75 0.30
C ALA A 244 19.85 -23.23 0.63
N ALA A 245 19.00 -23.88 -0.15
CA ALA A 245 18.70 -25.29 -0.03
C ALA A 245 19.34 -26.10 -1.15
N LEU A 246 19.63 -27.37 -0.87
CA LEU A 246 20.05 -28.31 -1.92
C LEU A 246 18.93 -28.49 -2.96
N VAL A 247 19.31 -28.72 -4.21
CA VAL A 247 18.37 -28.92 -5.31
C VAL A 247 17.39 -30.05 -5.04
N ALA A 248 17.84 -31.11 -4.34
CA ALA A 248 17.00 -32.22 -3.94
C ALA A 248 15.94 -31.85 -2.87
N THR A 249 16.19 -30.80 -2.08
CA THR A 249 15.25 -30.29 -1.06
C THR A 249 14.23 -29.35 -1.69
N PHE A 250 14.68 -28.38 -2.48
CA PHE A 250 13.82 -27.47 -3.21
C PHE A 250 14.57 -26.88 -4.42
N GLY A 251 14.15 -27.27 -5.61
CA GLY A 251 14.83 -26.91 -6.85
C GLY A 251 14.55 -25.48 -7.33
N TRP A 252 15.04 -24.46 -6.62
CA TRP A 252 14.81 -23.04 -6.90
C TRP A 252 15.07 -22.68 -8.37
N TYR A 253 16.26 -23.02 -8.89
CA TYR A 253 16.64 -22.70 -10.26
C TYR A 253 15.84 -23.48 -11.31
N THR A 254 15.43 -24.69 -10.99
CA THR A 254 14.58 -25.52 -11.87
C THR A 254 13.18 -24.88 -11.97
N LYS A 255 12.58 -24.51 -10.83
CA LYS A 255 11.27 -23.86 -10.79
C LYS A 255 11.31 -22.48 -11.48
N TRP A 256 12.35 -21.68 -11.23
CA TRP A 256 12.56 -20.41 -11.91
C TRP A 256 12.63 -20.56 -13.43
N LYS A 257 13.50 -21.45 -13.93
CA LYS A 257 13.71 -21.66 -15.37
C LYS A 257 12.47 -22.21 -16.07
N ALA A 258 11.76 -23.11 -15.41
CA ALA A 258 10.53 -23.71 -15.93
C ALA A 258 9.31 -22.79 -15.77
N LYS A 259 9.44 -21.64 -15.04
CA LYS A 259 8.30 -20.77 -14.64
C LYS A 259 7.16 -21.56 -13.99
N THR A 260 7.56 -22.51 -13.13
CA THR A 260 6.59 -23.34 -12.41
C THR A 260 5.72 -22.47 -11.52
N LEU A 261 4.40 -22.61 -11.66
CA LEU A 261 3.45 -21.98 -10.77
C LEU A 261 3.47 -22.71 -9.42
N SER A 262 3.56 -21.94 -8.35
CA SER A 262 3.51 -22.45 -6.97
C SER A 262 2.56 -21.61 -6.16
N ASP A 263 1.83 -22.20 -5.23
CA ASP A 263 1.13 -21.46 -4.19
C ASP A 263 2.13 -20.99 -3.13
N MET A 264 1.86 -19.86 -2.50
CA MET A 264 2.65 -19.36 -1.38
C MET A 264 1.73 -18.76 -0.32
N THR A 265 1.90 -19.21 0.93
CA THR A 265 1.12 -18.71 2.06
C THR A 265 2.03 -18.34 3.22
N PHE A 266 1.66 -17.30 3.95
CA PHE A 266 2.29 -16.97 5.23
C PHE A 266 1.33 -16.23 6.14
N GLN A 267 1.61 -16.28 7.45
CA GLN A 267 0.78 -15.67 8.47
C GLN A 267 1.65 -14.87 9.46
N ILE A 268 1.14 -13.75 9.90
CA ILE A 268 1.77 -12.87 10.90
C ILE A 268 0.86 -12.83 12.12
N GLY A 269 1.41 -13.20 13.28
CA GLY A 269 0.64 -13.36 14.51
C GLY A 269 -0.09 -14.71 14.57
N THR A 270 -0.48 -15.11 15.78
CA THR A 270 -1.16 -16.40 16.06
C THR A 270 -2.50 -16.23 16.77
N VAL A 271 -2.79 -15.00 17.25
CA VAL A 271 -3.99 -14.72 18.04
C VAL A 271 -5.12 -14.30 17.12
N GLN A 272 -6.29 -14.91 17.29
CA GLN A 272 -7.51 -14.57 16.55
C GLN A 272 -7.84 -13.06 16.66
N TYR A 273 -8.36 -12.48 15.58
CA TYR A 273 -8.66 -11.05 15.38
C TYR A 273 -7.44 -10.12 15.42
N LYS A 274 -6.22 -10.67 15.60
CA LYS A 274 -4.96 -9.91 15.58
C LYS A 274 -4.00 -10.37 14.49
N ARG A 275 -4.23 -11.54 13.91
CA ARG A 275 -3.37 -12.14 12.89
C ARG A 275 -3.73 -11.66 11.49
N VAL A 276 -2.75 -11.71 10.61
CA VAL A 276 -2.88 -11.37 9.19
C VAL A 276 -2.31 -12.51 8.37
N LYS A 277 -3.08 -13.07 7.47
CA LYS A 277 -2.68 -14.15 6.57
C LYS A 277 -2.64 -13.65 5.14
N PHE A 278 -1.58 -14.00 4.43
CA PHE A 278 -1.44 -13.80 2.99
C PHE A 278 -1.52 -15.15 2.29
N ASP A 279 -2.36 -15.23 1.28
CA ASP A 279 -2.57 -16.41 0.46
C ASP A 279 -2.42 -16.01 -1.01
N MET A 280 -1.43 -16.56 -1.69
CA MET A 280 -1.11 -16.31 -3.09
C MET A 280 -1.17 -17.64 -3.83
N PRO A 281 -2.31 -17.94 -4.46
CA PRO A 281 -2.54 -19.25 -5.09
C PRO A 281 -1.56 -19.56 -6.22
N GLN A 282 -1.08 -18.53 -6.92
CA GLN A 282 -0.12 -18.73 -8.00
C GLN A 282 0.95 -17.64 -8.00
N VAL A 283 2.20 -18.08 -7.77
CA VAL A 283 3.39 -17.24 -7.91
C VAL A 283 4.37 -17.86 -8.90
N THR A 284 5.11 -17.02 -9.61
CA THR A 284 6.25 -17.44 -10.45
C THR A 284 7.51 -16.78 -9.93
N PHE A 285 8.58 -17.54 -9.83
CA PHE A 285 9.87 -17.00 -9.42
C PHE A 285 10.56 -16.30 -10.60
N ASP A 286 11.20 -15.17 -10.29
CA ASP A 286 12.06 -14.45 -11.24
C ASP A 286 13.53 -14.76 -10.97
N THR A 287 14.47 -14.03 -11.58
CA THR A 287 15.90 -14.31 -11.51
C THR A 287 16.39 -14.37 -10.06
N ILE A 288 16.88 -15.54 -9.67
CA ILE A 288 17.37 -15.82 -8.33
C ILE A 288 18.81 -15.36 -8.22
N THR A 289 19.12 -14.56 -7.23
CA THR A 289 20.48 -14.05 -6.99
C THR A 289 21.05 -14.69 -5.71
N PRO A 290 22.20 -15.37 -5.77
CA PRO A 290 22.91 -15.83 -4.59
C PRO A 290 23.39 -14.65 -3.73
N GLY A 291 23.36 -14.82 -2.41
CA GLY A 291 23.80 -13.81 -1.44
C GLY A 291 24.43 -14.46 -0.21
N ASP A 292 24.87 -13.62 0.69
CA ASP A 292 25.42 -14.02 1.99
C ASP A 292 24.70 -13.27 3.12
N ARG A 293 24.45 -13.99 4.20
CA ARG A 293 23.92 -13.43 5.44
C ARG A 293 24.68 -14.02 6.63
N ASN A 294 25.61 -13.27 7.19
CA ASN A 294 26.43 -13.73 8.31
C ASN A 294 27.15 -15.07 8.03
N SER A 295 27.75 -15.21 6.86
CA SER A 295 28.40 -16.44 6.37
C SER A 295 27.46 -17.62 6.11
N LEU A 296 26.15 -17.39 6.06
CA LEU A 296 25.18 -18.37 5.56
C LEU A 296 24.81 -18.02 4.12
N ALA A 297 24.85 -19.02 3.25
CA ALA A 297 24.40 -18.86 1.88
C ALA A 297 22.87 -18.65 1.86
N ILE A 298 22.43 -17.57 1.22
CA ILE A 298 21.04 -17.25 1.00
C ILE A 298 20.76 -17.06 -0.49
N PHE A 299 19.49 -17.05 -0.86
CA PHE A 299 19.03 -16.57 -2.15
C PHE A 299 18.18 -15.33 -1.97
N THR A 300 18.30 -14.35 -2.87
CA THR A 300 17.25 -13.36 -3.07
C THR A 300 16.33 -13.88 -4.15
N VAL A 301 15.08 -14.13 -3.79
CA VAL A 301 14.07 -14.75 -4.66
C VAL A 301 12.96 -13.75 -4.94
N PRO A 302 13.04 -12.99 -6.04
CA PRO A 302 11.91 -12.19 -6.51
C PRO A 302 10.82 -13.12 -7.05
N PHE A 303 9.57 -12.73 -6.84
CA PHE A 303 8.43 -13.46 -7.39
C PHE A 303 7.36 -12.50 -7.92
N LYS A 304 6.62 -12.96 -8.91
CA LYS A 304 5.41 -12.30 -9.43
C LYS A 304 4.20 -13.09 -9.03
N ILE A 305 3.16 -12.39 -8.66
CA ILE A 305 1.87 -12.98 -8.32
C ILE A 305 1.00 -12.87 -9.57
N VAL A 306 0.45 -13.98 -10.00
CA VAL A 306 -0.37 -14.06 -11.20
C VAL A 306 -1.79 -14.52 -10.87
N SER A 307 -2.74 -14.26 -11.76
CA SER A 307 -4.11 -14.67 -11.53
C SER A 307 -4.23 -16.20 -11.49
N ASN A 308 -5.05 -16.69 -10.59
CA ASN A 308 -5.34 -18.11 -10.42
C ASN A 308 -6.40 -18.63 -11.42
N SER A 309 -7.25 -17.74 -11.91
CA SER A 309 -8.30 -18.07 -12.88
C SER A 309 -8.34 -17.09 -14.04
N SER A 310 -9.03 -17.47 -15.10
CA SER A 310 -9.27 -16.59 -16.26
C SER A 310 -10.18 -15.40 -15.94
N ALA A 311 -10.89 -15.42 -14.82
CA ALA A 311 -11.72 -14.30 -14.36
C ALA A 311 -10.88 -13.17 -13.77
N GLY A 312 -9.66 -13.49 -13.27
CA GLY A 312 -8.76 -12.53 -12.59
C GLY A 312 -9.31 -12.06 -11.24
N ASN A 313 -8.63 -11.09 -10.64
CA ASN A 313 -8.93 -10.53 -9.30
C ASN A 313 -8.80 -11.55 -8.17
N ASP A 314 -8.03 -12.60 -8.38
CA ASP A 314 -7.77 -13.71 -7.47
C ASP A 314 -6.27 -13.99 -7.30
N GLU A 315 -5.45 -12.99 -7.60
CA GLU A 315 -3.99 -13.06 -7.52
C GLU A 315 -3.54 -13.37 -6.10
N PHE A 316 -4.17 -12.73 -5.12
CA PHE A 316 -3.92 -13.01 -3.70
C PHE A 316 -5.16 -12.70 -2.85
N THR A 317 -5.14 -13.25 -1.65
CA THR A 317 -6.11 -12.92 -0.58
C THR A 317 -5.33 -12.55 0.66
N GLU A 318 -5.63 -11.39 1.22
CA GLU A 318 -5.16 -10.98 2.52
C GLU A 318 -6.31 -11.10 3.52
N THR A 319 -6.13 -11.87 4.57
CA THR A 319 -7.17 -12.17 5.55
C THR A 319 -6.76 -11.69 6.93
N PHE A 320 -7.62 -10.90 7.53
CA PHE A 320 -7.61 -10.56 8.95
C PHE A 320 -8.64 -11.41 9.66
N ASP A 321 -8.23 -12.29 10.57
CA ASP A 321 -9.09 -13.23 11.29
C ASP A 321 -8.69 -13.47 12.76
#